data_d76ac4feb4ce9cc1a1ec7eff7779a90b
#
_entry.id   d76ac4feb4ce9cc1a1ec7eff7779a90b
#
_cell.length_a   1.000
_cell.length_b   1.000
_cell.length_c   1.000
_cell.angle_alpha   90.00
_cell.angle_beta   90.00
_cell.angle_gamma   90.00
#
_symmetry.space_group_name_H-M   'P 1'
#
loop_
_entity.id
_entity.type
_entity.pdbx_description
1 polymer ?
#
loop_
_entity_poly.entity_id
_entity_poly.type
_entity_poly.pdbx_seq_one_letter_code
_entity_poly.pdbx_strand_id
1 'polypeptide(L)'
;VAAAQAQKRCGAPIWGHTEAGTMGMELLDILARENVDFSTVALGHLDRNPDEYYLLKLADRGIYIQFDGPGKVKYYPDSIRVALIKSLISHGYADQLLISGDMGRASYLEGYGGGPGFRYIKTKFIPRLLDEGVDEDVIHKIFVENPKRWLAVY
;
A
#
# COMPACT_ATOMS: atom_id res chain seq x y z
N VAL A 1 -11.63 16.26 6.23
CA VAL A 1 -11.57 17.73 6.10
C VAL A 1 -10.27 18.27 6.69
N ALA A 2 -9.99 18.14 8.01
CA ALA A 2 -8.78 18.73 8.62
C ALA A 2 -7.46 18.27 7.96
N ALA A 3 -7.29 16.98 7.66
CA ALA A 3 -6.10 16.45 6.96
C ALA A 3 -5.97 17.07 5.56
N ALA A 4 -7.07 17.22 4.81
CA ALA A 4 -7.05 17.86 3.49
C ALA A 4 -6.63 19.33 3.59
N GLN A 5 -7.12 20.06 4.58
CA GLN A 5 -6.72 21.45 4.81
C GLN A 5 -5.25 21.58 5.21
N ALA A 6 -4.74 20.66 6.05
CA ALA A 6 -3.33 20.61 6.40
C ALA A 6 -2.45 20.31 5.19
N GLN A 7 -2.82 19.31 4.38
CA GLN A 7 -2.10 18.97 3.16
C GLN A 7 -1.98 20.17 2.20
N LYS A 8 -3.06 20.89 1.95
CA LYS A 8 -3.03 22.10 1.11
C LYS A 8 -2.10 23.20 1.63
N ARG A 9 -1.88 23.27 2.93
CA ARG A 9 -1.02 24.30 3.55
C ARG A 9 0.46 23.93 3.56
N CYS A 10 0.79 22.65 3.67
CA CYS A 10 2.16 22.19 3.87
C CYS A 10 2.68 21.24 2.78
N GLY A 11 1.82 20.81 1.84
CA GLY A 11 2.20 19.87 0.78
C GLY A 11 2.43 18.43 1.25
N ALA A 12 2.31 18.13 2.55
CA ALA A 12 2.55 16.78 3.07
C ALA A 12 1.55 15.77 2.50
N PRO A 13 1.97 14.55 2.15
CA PRO A 13 1.07 13.52 1.64
C PRO A 13 0.08 13.05 2.72
N ILE A 14 -1.06 12.55 2.28
CA ILE A 14 -2.09 11.99 3.14
C ILE A 14 -1.97 10.47 3.12
N TRP A 15 -1.85 9.84 4.29
CA TRP A 15 -2.07 8.42 4.45
C TRP A 15 -3.40 8.17 5.15
N GLY A 16 -4.27 7.39 4.52
CA GLY A 16 -5.58 7.03 5.05
C GLY A 16 -5.63 5.58 5.54
N HIS A 17 -6.08 5.37 6.77
CA HIS A 17 -6.41 4.05 7.28
C HIS A 17 -7.73 3.56 6.66
N THR A 18 -7.76 2.32 6.19
CA THR A 18 -9.00 1.63 5.82
C THR A 18 -9.23 0.45 6.75
N GLU A 19 -10.43 0.34 7.34
CA GLU A 19 -10.75 -0.85 8.14
C GLU A 19 -11.03 -2.03 7.21
N ALA A 20 -10.22 -3.08 7.36
CA ALA A 20 -10.28 -4.29 6.51
C ALA A 20 -10.24 -3.99 4.98
N GLY A 21 -9.61 -2.92 4.55
CA GLY A 21 -9.51 -2.53 3.14
C GLY A 21 -10.81 -1.98 2.54
N THR A 22 -11.74 -1.50 3.37
CA THR A 22 -13.05 -0.99 2.93
C THR A 22 -13.17 0.52 3.04
N MET A 23 -14.26 1.11 2.53
CA MET A 23 -14.60 2.53 2.60
C MET A 23 -13.56 3.49 1.98
N GLY A 24 -12.67 2.98 1.13
CA GLY A 24 -11.68 3.79 0.43
C GLY A 24 -12.31 4.76 -0.57
N MET A 25 -13.32 4.33 -1.32
CA MET A 25 -14.00 5.19 -2.30
C MET A 25 -14.71 6.36 -1.61
N GLU A 26 -15.39 6.12 -0.50
CA GLU A 26 -16.08 7.14 0.29
C GLU A 26 -15.08 8.14 0.91
N LEU A 27 -13.92 7.65 1.37
CA LEU A 27 -12.85 8.50 1.84
C LEU A 27 -12.33 9.41 0.72
N LEU A 28 -12.12 8.86 -0.47
CA LEU A 28 -11.68 9.62 -1.65
C LEU A 28 -12.74 10.64 -2.08
N ASP A 29 -14.02 10.35 -1.98
CA ASP A 29 -15.08 11.30 -2.29
C ASP A 29 -15.09 12.49 -1.31
N ILE A 30 -14.77 12.25 -0.04
CA ILE A 30 -14.58 13.33 0.94
C ILE A 30 -13.36 14.18 0.58
N LEU A 31 -12.22 13.56 0.22
CA LEU A 31 -11.01 14.27 -0.18
C LEU A 31 -11.18 15.05 -1.49
N ALA A 32 -11.96 14.51 -2.44
CA ALA A 32 -12.31 15.18 -3.68
C ALA A 32 -13.09 16.48 -3.46
N ARG A 33 -14.07 16.47 -2.55
CA ARG A 33 -14.82 17.69 -2.17
C ARG A 33 -13.92 18.79 -1.57
N GLU A 34 -12.81 18.38 -0.99
CA GLU A 34 -11.78 19.28 -0.47
C GLU A 34 -10.73 19.65 -1.53
N ASN A 35 -10.88 19.22 -2.79
CA ASN A 35 -9.93 19.42 -3.89
C ASN A 35 -8.49 18.95 -3.55
N VAL A 36 -8.34 17.79 -2.92
CA VAL A 36 -7.04 17.17 -2.68
C VAL A 36 -6.56 16.49 -3.95
N ASP A 37 -5.28 16.69 -4.29
CA ASP A 37 -4.63 15.95 -5.38
C ASP A 37 -4.40 14.50 -4.94
N PHE A 38 -5.03 13.56 -5.64
CA PHE A 38 -4.96 12.13 -5.31
C PHE A 38 -3.57 11.53 -5.51
N SER A 39 -2.69 12.13 -6.29
CA SER A 39 -1.29 11.73 -6.41
C SER A 39 -0.51 11.87 -5.09
N THR A 40 -1.06 12.60 -4.12
CA THR A 40 -0.50 12.76 -2.77
C THR A 40 -1.14 11.84 -1.73
N VAL A 41 -2.11 11.00 -2.12
CA VAL A 41 -2.90 10.18 -1.20
C VAL A 41 -2.50 8.70 -1.31
N ALA A 42 -2.25 8.07 -0.17
CA ALA A 42 -2.12 6.62 -0.05
C ALA A 42 -3.18 6.06 0.90
N LEU A 43 -3.76 4.92 0.55
CA LEU A 43 -4.66 4.18 1.45
C LEU A 43 -3.99 2.88 1.89
N GLY A 44 -3.91 2.69 3.21
CA GLY A 44 -3.31 1.53 3.85
C GLY A 44 -4.31 0.41 4.12
N HIS A 45 -3.77 -0.80 4.38
CA HIS A 45 -4.52 -2.02 4.71
C HIS A 45 -5.40 -2.56 3.56
N LEU A 46 -5.15 -2.13 2.32
CA LEU A 46 -5.95 -2.54 1.18
C LEU A 46 -5.79 -4.03 0.84
N ASP A 47 -4.67 -4.65 1.22
CA ASP A 47 -4.45 -6.10 1.09
C ASP A 47 -5.30 -6.95 2.07
N ARG A 48 -6.09 -6.32 2.92
CA ARG A 48 -7.10 -6.97 3.78
C ARG A 48 -8.46 -7.15 3.09
N ASN A 49 -8.61 -6.60 1.88
CA ASN A 49 -9.75 -6.81 1.00
C ASN A 49 -9.27 -7.42 -0.32
N PRO A 50 -9.48 -8.74 -0.56
CA PRO A 50 -9.01 -9.40 -1.77
C PRO A 50 -9.91 -9.18 -3.00
N ASP A 51 -10.71 -8.13 -3.01
CA ASP A 51 -11.52 -7.73 -4.16
C ASP A 51 -10.66 -6.94 -5.16
N GLU A 52 -10.18 -7.64 -6.21
CA GLU A 52 -9.39 -7.09 -7.28
C GLU A 52 -10.07 -5.91 -7.98
N TYR A 53 -11.36 -6.05 -8.29
CA TYR A 53 -12.12 -4.99 -8.97
C TYR A 53 -12.19 -3.71 -8.15
N TYR A 54 -12.36 -3.85 -6.83
CA TYR A 54 -12.35 -2.71 -5.93
C TYR A 54 -10.99 -2.02 -5.90
N LEU A 55 -9.89 -2.79 -5.86
CA LEU A 55 -8.53 -2.24 -5.88
C LEU A 55 -8.22 -1.51 -7.19
N LEU A 56 -8.63 -2.06 -8.33
CA LEU A 56 -8.48 -1.41 -9.63
C LEU A 56 -9.24 -0.08 -9.68
N LYS A 57 -10.47 -0.04 -9.17
CA LYS A 57 -11.23 1.22 -9.07
C LYS A 57 -10.58 2.28 -8.18
N LEU A 58 -9.94 1.87 -7.10
CA LEU A 58 -9.17 2.79 -6.26
C LEU A 58 -7.93 3.30 -7.01
N ALA A 59 -7.23 2.42 -7.73
CA ALA A 59 -6.08 2.79 -8.54
C ALA A 59 -6.44 3.76 -9.66
N ASP A 60 -7.60 3.57 -10.33
CA ASP A 60 -8.15 4.48 -11.34
C ASP A 60 -8.35 5.92 -10.82
N ARG A 61 -8.52 6.09 -9.52
CA ARG A 61 -8.62 7.42 -8.90
C ARG A 61 -7.26 8.13 -8.78
N GLY A 62 -6.14 7.45 -9.08
CA GLY A 62 -4.80 8.02 -9.06
C GLY A 62 -4.11 8.03 -7.70
N ILE A 63 -4.62 7.29 -6.71
CA ILE A 63 -4.02 7.16 -5.38
C ILE A 63 -2.92 6.10 -5.35
N TYR A 64 -2.14 6.08 -4.28
CA TYR A 64 -1.29 4.94 -3.95
C TYR A 64 -2.09 3.85 -3.21
N ILE A 65 -1.92 2.62 -3.68
CA ILE A 65 -2.48 1.39 -3.09
C ILE A 65 -1.43 0.80 -2.16
N GLN A 66 -1.67 0.81 -0.85
CA GLN A 66 -0.70 0.28 0.09
C GLN A 66 -1.12 -1.08 0.64
N PHE A 67 -0.23 -2.06 0.47
CA PHE A 67 -0.29 -3.37 1.10
C PHE A 67 0.68 -3.41 2.27
N ASP A 68 0.20 -3.75 3.46
CA ASP A 68 0.99 -3.71 4.69
C ASP A 68 0.85 -4.94 5.60
N GLY A 69 0.31 -5.99 5.02
CA GLY A 69 0.16 -7.29 5.67
C GLY A 69 1.11 -8.40 5.25
N PRO A 70 2.23 -8.19 4.49
CA PRO A 70 3.14 -9.29 4.20
C PRO A 70 3.57 -10.04 5.46
N GLY A 71 3.43 -11.39 5.43
CA GLY A 71 3.69 -12.27 6.57
C GLY A 71 2.60 -12.33 7.64
N LYS A 72 1.54 -11.52 7.56
CA LYS A 72 0.42 -11.52 8.51
C LYS A 72 -0.71 -12.44 8.03
N VAL A 73 -0.47 -13.74 8.10
CA VAL A 73 -1.39 -14.79 7.60
C VAL A 73 -2.78 -14.79 8.26
N LYS A 74 -2.93 -14.14 9.42
CA LYS A 74 -4.23 -14.02 10.10
C LYS A 74 -5.28 -13.23 9.28
N TYR A 75 -4.84 -12.36 8.37
CA TYR A 75 -5.75 -11.68 7.45
C TYR A 75 -5.92 -12.49 6.17
N TYR A 76 -4.81 -12.71 5.43
CA TYR A 76 -4.76 -13.55 4.23
C TYR A 76 -3.33 -14.09 4.06
N PRO A 77 -3.12 -15.21 3.37
CA PRO A 77 -1.79 -15.68 3.00
C PRO A 77 -1.16 -14.78 1.94
N ASP A 78 0.16 -14.75 1.88
CA ASP A 78 0.89 -13.91 0.92
C ASP A 78 0.63 -14.27 -0.54
N SER A 79 0.16 -15.49 -0.84
CA SER A 79 -0.27 -15.87 -2.19
C SER A 79 -1.37 -14.96 -2.73
N ILE A 80 -2.32 -14.55 -1.89
CA ILE A 80 -3.39 -13.61 -2.28
C ILE A 80 -2.78 -12.23 -2.57
N ARG A 81 -1.87 -11.73 -1.70
CA ARG A 81 -1.19 -10.46 -1.91
C ARG A 81 -0.39 -10.43 -3.21
N VAL A 82 0.36 -11.50 -3.47
CA VAL A 82 1.13 -11.64 -4.71
C VAL A 82 0.22 -11.63 -5.93
N ALA A 83 -0.89 -12.36 -5.91
CA ALA A 83 -1.86 -12.36 -7.00
C ALA A 83 -2.43 -10.95 -7.27
N LEU A 84 -2.83 -10.22 -6.22
CA LEU A 84 -3.34 -8.85 -6.32
C LEU A 84 -2.28 -7.86 -6.83
N ILE A 85 -1.03 -7.98 -6.37
CA ILE A 85 0.09 -7.16 -6.85
C ILE A 85 0.32 -7.41 -8.35
N LYS A 86 0.37 -8.67 -8.77
CA LYS A 86 0.55 -9.03 -10.19
C LYS A 86 -0.60 -8.51 -11.04
N SER A 87 -1.82 -8.57 -10.54
CA SER A 87 -2.97 -7.98 -11.23
C SER A 87 -2.83 -6.46 -11.39
N LEU A 88 -2.53 -5.73 -10.31
CA LEU A 88 -2.31 -4.28 -10.39
C LEU A 88 -1.18 -3.92 -11.36
N ILE A 89 -0.08 -4.68 -11.37
CA ILE A 89 1.03 -4.50 -12.31
C ILE A 89 0.56 -4.72 -13.75
N SER A 90 -0.17 -5.81 -14.03
CA SER A 90 -0.66 -6.14 -15.38
C SER A 90 -1.66 -5.13 -15.94
N HIS A 91 -2.36 -4.41 -15.07
CA HIS A 91 -3.26 -3.31 -15.43
C HIS A 91 -2.55 -1.94 -15.48
N GLY A 92 -1.22 -1.89 -15.31
CA GLY A 92 -0.44 -0.67 -15.46
C GLY A 92 -0.30 0.18 -14.19
N TYR A 93 -0.70 -0.32 -13.02
CA TYR A 93 -0.68 0.44 -11.76
C TYR A 93 0.57 0.20 -10.90
N ALA A 94 1.66 -0.31 -11.48
CA ALA A 94 2.92 -0.52 -10.76
C ALA A 94 3.44 0.76 -10.08
N ASP A 95 3.21 1.94 -10.69
CA ASP A 95 3.63 3.24 -10.16
C ASP A 95 2.83 3.73 -8.94
N GLN A 96 1.74 3.04 -8.61
CA GLN A 96 0.85 3.39 -7.49
C GLN A 96 0.94 2.39 -6.33
N LEU A 97 1.79 1.35 -6.44
CA LEU A 97 1.96 0.37 -5.38
C LEU A 97 2.93 0.84 -4.30
N LEU A 98 2.53 0.68 -3.04
CA LEU A 98 3.38 0.81 -1.86
C LEU A 98 3.28 -0.47 -1.03
N ILE A 99 4.41 -0.95 -0.50
CA ILE A 99 4.44 -2.15 0.34
C ILE A 99 5.18 -1.83 1.64
N SER A 100 4.58 -2.19 2.76
CA SER A 100 5.15 -2.02 4.10
C SER A 100 4.81 -3.19 5.01
N GLY A 101 5.10 -3.08 6.31
CA GLY A 101 4.93 -4.19 7.25
C GLY A 101 3.93 -3.94 8.38
N ASP A 102 3.46 -2.73 8.61
CA ASP A 102 2.56 -2.36 9.72
C ASP A 102 2.98 -3.01 11.06
N MET A 103 4.25 -2.78 11.47
CA MET A 103 4.86 -3.40 12.65
C MET A 103 4.49 -2.72 13.97
N GLY A 104 3.19 -2.47 14.19
CA GLY A 104 2.65 -1.72 15.31
C GLY A 104 2.48 -2.51 16.63
N ARG A 105 2.94 -3.77 16.71
CA ARG A 105 2.75 -4.61 17.89
C ARG A 105 4.02 -5.40 18.24
N ALA A 106 4.32 -5.56 19.53
CA ALA A 106 5.45 -6.37 19.98
C ALA A 106 5.38 -7.82 19.44
N SER A 107 4.19 -8.40 19.32
CA SER A 107 3.97 -9.74 18.76
C SER A 107 4.34 -9.87 17.28
N TYR A 108 4.64 -8.78 16.57
CA TYR A 108 5.15 -8.82 15.20
C TYR A 108 6.68 -8.76 15.12
N LEU A 109 7.37 -8.60 16.24
CA LEU A 109 8.81 -8.41 16.30
C LEU A 109 9.52 -9.69 16.76
N GLU A 110 10.48 -10.17 15.97
CA GLU A 110 11.25 -11.38 16.26
C GLU A 110 11.96 -11.32 17.65
N GLY A 111 12.46 -10.14 18.01
CA GLY A 111 13.12 -9.92 19.30
C GLY A 111 12.24 -10.15 20.54
N TYR A 112 10.93 -10.21 20.37
CA TYR A 112 9.96 -10.54 21.42
C TYR A 112 9.32 -11.93 21.22
N GLY A 113 9.97 -12.79 20.43
CA GLY A 113 9.46 -14.13 20.14
C GLY A 113 8.28 -14.19 19.17
N GLY A 114 7.99 -13.06 18.47
CA GLY A 114 6.93 -12.95 17.49
C GLY A 114 7.43 -12.98 16.05
N GLY A 115 6.59 -12.61 15.14
CA GLY A 115 6.89 -12.50 13.70
C GLY A 115 5.76 -11.78 12.97
N PRO A 116 5.98 -11.34 11.70
CA PRO A 116 7.05 -11.71 10.76
C PRO A 116 8.36 -10.91 10.90
N GLY A 117 8.38 -9.80 11.68
CA GLY A 117 9.55 -8.96 11.86
C GLY A 117 9.87 -8.05 10.66
N PHE A 118 10.72 -7.05 10.89
CA PHE A 118 11.10 -6.07 9.86
C PHE A 118 11.83 -6.68 8.66
N ARG A 119 12.53 -7.80 8.85
CA ARG A 119 13.30 -8.45 7.78
C ARG A 119 12.44 -9.20 6.78
N TYR A 120 11.21 -9.55 7.14
CA TYR A 120 10.36 -10.44 6.36
C TYR A 120 10.18 -9.98 4.91
N ILE A 121 9.89 -8.71 4.70
CA ILE A 121 9.71 -8.17 3.35
C ILE A 121 10.94 -8.43 2.50
N LYS A 122 12.13 -8.07 2.98
CA LYS A 122 13.38 -8.21 2.24
C LYS A 122 13.79 -9.67 2.03
N THR A 123 13.59 -10.53 3.05
CA THR A 123 14.14 -11.88 3.04
C THR A 123 13.17 -12.97 2.59
N LYS A 124 11.88 -12.67 2.53
CA LYS A 124 10.83 -13.63 2.16
C LYS A 124 9.88 -13.11 1.09
N PHE A 125 9.33 -11.91 1.28
CA PHE A 125 8.26 -11.42 0.41
C PHE A 125 8.80 -10.96 -0.96
N ILE A 126 9.89 -10.17 -0.99
CA ILE A 126 10.55 -9.77 -2.26
C ILE A 126 11.05 -10.99 -3.05
N PRO A 127 11.81 -11.95 -2.47
CA PRO A 127 12.18 -13.16 -3.19
C PRO A 127 10.99 -13.90 -3.78
N ARG A 128 9.88 -13.99 -3.04
CA ARG A 128 8.66 -14.60 -3.54
C ARG A 128 8.06 -13.85 -4.74
N LEU A 129 8.03 -12.53 -4.72
CA LEU A 129 7.55 -11.74 -5.88
C LEU A 129 8.40 -12.01 -7.12
N LEU A 130 9.72 -12.10 -6.97
CA LEU A 130 10.66 -12.44 -8.05
C LEU A 130 10.42 -13.85 -8.58
N ASP A 131 10.30 -14.85 -7.69
CA ASP A 131 10.02 -16.25 -8.05
C ASP A 131 8.67 -16.39 -8.78
N GLU A 132 7.71 -15.53 -8.48
CA GLU A 132 6.40 -15.47 -9.13
C GLU A 132 6.39 -14.61 -10.42
N GLY A 133 7.57 -14.12 -10.85
CA GLY A 133 7.79 -13.44 -12.13
C GLY A 133 7.55 -11.93 -12.13
N VAL A 134 7.65 -11.28 -10.99
CA VAL A 134 7.69 -9.80 -10.93
C VAL A 134 9.13 -9.36 -11.19
N ASP A 135 9.34 -8.49 -12.17
CA ASP A 135 10.67 -8.02 -12.57
C ASP A 135 11.36 -7.19 -11.49
N GLU A 136 12.70 -7.27 -11.43
CA GLU A 136 13.51 -6.50 -10.47
C GLU A 136 13.29 -4.99 -10.57
N ASP A 137 13.13 -4.46 -11.77
CA ASP A 137 12.85 -3.02 -11.99
C ASP A 137 11.50 -2.61 -11.39
N VAL A 138 10.50 -3.50 -11.45
CA VAL A 138 9.20 -3.27 -10.81
C VAL A 138 9.31 -3.34 -9.29
N ILE A 139 10.12 -4.27 -8.76
CA ILE A 139 10.43 -4.33 -7.33
C ILE A 139 11.10 -3.03 -6.88
N HIS A 140 12.13 -2.56 -7.61
CA HIS A 140 12.79 -1.28 -7.31
C HIS A 140 11.79 -0.11 -7.32
N LYS A 141 10.92 -0.06 -8.32
CA LYS A 141 9.86 0.94 -8.42
C LYS A 141 8.97 0.95 -7.18
N ILE A 142 8.44 -0.21 -6.78
CA ILE A 142 7.50 -0.34 -5.64
C ILE A 142 8.15 0.04 -4.31
N PHE A 143 9.41 -0.37 -4.09
CA PHE A 143 10.07 -0.21 -2.78
C PHE A 143 10.93 1.05 -2.67
N VAL A 144 11.28 1.71 -3.77
CA VAL A 144 12.17 2.87 -3.78
C VAL A 144 11.52 4.08 -4.45
N GLU A 145 11.16 3.96 -5.72
CA GLU A 145 10.74 5.14 -6.49
C GLU A 145 9.33 5.63 -6.08
N ASN A 146 8.38 4.73 -5.87
CA ASN A 146 7.03 5.11 -5.46
C ASN A 146 7.01 5.78 -4.08
N PRO A 147 7.60 5.19 -3.01
CA PRO A 147 7.63 5.87 -1.71
C PRO A 147 8.42 7.17 -1.74
N LYS A 148 9.52 7.27 -2.51
CA LYS A 148 10.26 8.50 -2.72
C LYS A 148 9.37 9.59 -3.33
N ARG A 149 8.65 9.27 -4.39
CA ARG A 149 7.75 10.20 -5.09
C ARG A 149 6.58 10.63 -4.20
N TRP A 150 5.96 9.68 -3.49
CA TRP A 150 4.84 9.96 -2.61
C TRP A 150 5.21 10.81 -1.40
N LEU A 151 6.38 10.57 -0.80
CA LEU A 151 6.85 11.27 0.41
C LEU A 151 7.55 12.61 0.11
N ALA A 152 7.86 12.90 -1.16
CA ALA A 152 8.50 14.15 -1.53
C ALA A 152 7.56 15.35 -1.28
N VAL A 153 8.01 16.28 -0.45
CA VAL A 153 7.35 17.57 -0.19
C VAL A 153 8.20 18.64 -0.90
N TYR A 154 7.61 19.36 -1.84
CA TYR A 154 8.27 20.41 -2.61
C TYR A 154 7.74 21.80 -2.21
#